data_b45135679117fade6fc93fab8dd6b025
#
_entry.id   b45135679117fade6fc93fab8dd6b025
#
_cell.length_a   1.000
_cell.length_b   1.000
_cell.length_c   1.000
_cell.angle_alpha   90.00
_cell.angle_beta   90.00
_cell.angle_gamma   90.00
#
_symmetry.space_group_name_H-M   'P 1'
#
loop_
_entity.id
_entity.type
_entity.pdbx_description
1 polymer ?
#
loop_
_entity_poly.entity_id
_entity_poly.type
_entity_poly.pdbx_seq_one_letter_code
_entity_poly.pdbx_strand_id
1 'polypeptide(L)'
;MNASNIKINKTIGQSLMFKYRPLLLKDCIMSDELSCVIKTLIFMNSLNIMFLCDSGGGKTSLINTIINEYYKGVNKTKQEENILSINSLKDQGITYYRNDVKTFCQSMSTIPNKKKFIVLDDIDNINEQSQQVFRNYIDKYSYNVHFISSCNNLQKVNESIQSRLNIIKINMFKKSQLKELMERICTDEEIKIDEDAKDFIISISNHSIRTLINYLEKCKLILYKDVDKEEEEEASAASQEEKDKKDATNVNKKMSIDLELSKKICTNITFDEFIVYTETCKKGDLYDSYMLLYAIFDKGYSVMDILDNYFMFLKCYDGITDEEKYKIIPVICKYITTFHNIHEDEIELVFFTKNILDVFITNNRIITF
;
A
#
# COMPACT_ATOMS: atom_id res chain seq x y z
N MET A 1 -4.33 -25.77 -22.23
CA MET A 1 -5.60 -25.36 -22.85
C MET A 1 -6.65 -25.28 -21.74
N ASN A 2 -7.16 -24.17 -21.52
CA ASN A 2 -8.38 -23.64 -20.95
C ASN A 2 -8.09 -22.39 -20.10
N ALA A 3 -7.97 -21.26 -20.81
CA ALA A 3 -8.13 -19.94 -20.23
C ALA A 3 -9.59 -19.83 -19.78
N SER A 4 -9.83 -19.88 -18.46
CA SER A 4 -11.13 -19.61 -17.87
C SER A 4 -11.44 -18.12 -18.05
N ASN A 5 -12.40 -17.83 -18.94
CA ASN A 5 -13.01 -16.54 -19.13
C ASN A 5 -13.62 -16.03 -17.82
N ILE A 6 -12.87 -15.23 -17.08
CA ILE A 6 -13.41 -14.42 -15.99
C ILE A 6 -14.16 -13.28 -16.66
N LYS A 7 -15.50 -13.31 -16.59
CA LYS A 7 -16.36 -12.19 -16.98
C LYS A 7 -16.06 -11.01 -16.05
N ILE A 8 -15.18 -10.12 -16.49
CA ILE A 8 -14.96 -8.82 -15.86
C ILE A 8 -16.15 -7.96 -16.22
N ASN A 9 -17.01 -7.66 -15.24
CA ASN A 9 -18.02 -6.65 -15.39
C ASN A 9 -17.32 -5.30 -15.65
N LYS A 10 -17.36 -4.80 -16.88
CA LYS A 10 -16.94 -3.44 -17.24
C LYS A 10 -17.91 -2.44 -16.56
N THR A 11 -17.72 -2.15 -15.32
CA THR A 11 -18.34 -1.01 -14.64
C THR A 11 -17.40 0.17 -14.80
N ILE A 12 -17.73 1.04 -15.72
CA ILE A 12 -17.07 2.35 -15.91
C ILE A 12 -17.19 3.09 -14.58
N GLY A 13 -16.06 3.44 -13.95
CA GLY A 13 -16.02 4.26 -12.73
C GLY A 13 -15.61 3.58 -11.42
N GLN A 14 -15.27 2.30 -11.39
CA GLN A 14 -14.70 1.68 -10.18
C GLN A 14 -13.18 1.87 -10.12
N SER A 15 -12.68 2.29 -8.93
CA SER A 15 -11.24 2.33 -8.65
C SER A 15 -10.58 0.97 -8.91
N LEU A 16 -9.38 0.97 -9.47
CA LEU A 16 -8.60 -0.23 -9.75
C LEU A 16 -8.38 -1.07 -8.49
N MET A 17 -8.28 -0.43 -7.32
CA MET A 17 -8.15 -1.08 -6.03
C MET A 17 -9.32 -2.05 -5.74
N PHE A 18 -10.54 -1.71 -6.11
CA PHE A 18 -11.70 -2.58 -5.92
C PHE A 18 -11.84 -3.60 -7.05
N LYS A 19 -11.52 -3.21 -8.29
CA LYS A 19 -11.63 -4.06 -9.47
C LYS A 19 -10.70 -5.27 -9.42
N TYR A 20 -9.44 -5.05 -8.96
CA TYR A 20 -8.41 -6.08 -8.87
C TYR A 20 -8.29 -6.75 -7.50
N ARG A 21 -9.28 -6.50 -6.63
CA ARG A 21 -9.33 -7.19 -5.34
C ARG A 21 -9.61 -8.68 -5.54
N PRO A 22 -8.76 -9.60 -5.03
CA PRO A 22 -8.97 -11.02 -5.21
C PRO A 22 -10.28 -11.46 -4.53
N LEU A 23 -11.06 -12.28 -5.21
CA LEU A 23 -12.31 -12.87 -4.71
C LEU A 23 -12.13 -14.32 -4.29
N LEU A 24 -11.23 -15.05 -4.92
CA LEU A 24 -10.93 -16.45 -4.66
C LEU A 24 -9.49 -16.62 -4.19
N LEU A 25 -9.22 -17.66 -3.40
CA LEU A 25 -7.86 -17.99 -2.95
C LEU A 25 -6.86 -18.21 -4.10
N LYS A 26 -7.34 -18.64 -5.25
CA LYS A 26 -6.51 -18.83 -6.46
C LYS A 26 -6.01 -17.53 -7.06
N ASP A 27 -6.72 -16.43 -6.83
CA ASP A 27 -6.40 -15.12 -7.38
C ASP A 27 -5.44 -14.34 -6.46
N CYS A 28 -5.21 -14.84 -5.24
CA CYS A 28 -4.30 -14.25 -4.28
C CYS A 28 -2.85 -14.61 -4.62
N ILE A 29 -2.00 -13.59 -4.63
CA ILE A 29 -0.55 -13.78 -4.75
C ILE A 29 -0.02 -14.20 -3.38
N MET A 30 0.28 -15.49 -3.22
CA MET A 30 0.81 -16.04 -1.97
C MET A 30 1.75 -17.21 -2.26
N SER A 31 2.53 -17.62 -1.25
CA SER A 31 3.33 -18.84 -1.37
C SER A 31 2.45 -20.11 -1.33
N ASP A 32 2.91 -21.16 -1.99
CA ASP A 32 2.21 -22.45 -2.00
C ASP A 32 2.03 -23.02 -0.59
N GLU A 33 3.01 -22.82 0.28
CA GLU A 33 2.96 -23.21 1.69
C GLU A 33 1.81 -22.53 2.42
N LEU A 34 1.69 -21.20 2.28
CA LEU A 34 0.62 -20.44 2.90
C LEU A 34 -0.76 -20.87 2.37
N SER A 35 -0.86 -21.11 1.05
CA SER A 35 -2.08 -21.61 0.43
C SER A 35 -2.48 -22.98 0.99
N CYS A 36 -1.52 -23.87 1.19
CA CYS A 36 -1.73 -25.20 1.76
C CYS A 36 -2.21 -25.11 3.22
N VAL A 37 -1.55 -24.28 4.05
CA VAL A 37 -1.94 -24.06 5.45
C VAL A 37 -3.37 -23.53 5.54
N ILE A 38 -3.72 -22.50 4.75
CA ILE A 38 -5.07 -21.91 4.75
C ILE A 38 -6.13 -22.97 4.34
N LYS A 39 -5.89 -23.72 3.27
CA LYS A 39 -6.80 -24.78 2.83
C LYS A 39 -7.00 -25.86 3.90
N THR A 40 -5.93 -26.25 4.58
CA THR A 40 -5.99 -27.22 5.68
C THR A 40 -6.82 -26.68 6.84
N LEU A 41 -6.62 -25.42 7.24
CA LEU A 41 -7.40 -24.79 8.32
C LEU A 41 -8.89 -24.66 7.96
N ILE A 42 -9.21 -24.37 6.70
CA ILE A 42 -10.60 -24.36 6.20
C ILE A 42 -11.20 -25.78 6.30
N PHE A 43 -10.46 -26.79 5.86
CA PHE A 43 -10.90 -28.19 5.91
C PHE A 43 -11.12 -28.67 7.35
N MET A 44 -10.22 -28.32 8.27
CA MET A 44 -10.33 -28.66 9.70
C MET A 44 -11.40 -27.85 10.45
N ASN A 45 -12.04 -26.88 9.79
CA ASN A 45 -13.02 -25.98 10.41
C ASN A 45 -12.45 -25.25 11.66
N SER A 46 -11.16 -24.88 11.62
CA SER A 46 -10.41 -24.23 12.70
C SER A 46 -9.77 -22.93 12.21
N LEU A 47 -10.59 -21.88 12.04
CA LEU A 47 -10.18 -20.61 11.46
C LEU A 47 -10.01 -19.50 12.53
N ASN A 48 -9.44 -19.84 13.69
CA ASN A 48 -9.00 -18.85 14.66
C ASN A 48 -7.59 -18.40 14.31
N ILE A 49 -7.50 -17.32 13.50
CA ILE A 49 -6.25 -16.91 12.83
C ILE A 49 -5.98 -15.44 13.09
N MET A 50 -4.72 -15.09 13.26
CA MET A 50 -4.24 -13.72 13.25
C MET A 50 -3.18 -13.54 12.16
N PHE A 51 -3.44 -12.65 11.21
CA PHE A 51 -2.50 -12.31 10.15
C PHE A 51 -1.61 -11.15 10.56
N LEU A 52 -0.30 -11.38 10.54
CA LEU A 52 0.72 -10.38 10.79
C LEU A 52 1.37 -9.98 9.47
N CYS A 53 1.29 -8.72 9.11
CA CYS A 53 1.95 -8.15 7.93
C CYS A 53 1.92 -6.63 7.98
N ASP A 54 2.88 -5.97 7.34
CA ASP A 54 2.90 -4.53 7.19
C ASP A 54 1.71 -4.00 6.39
N SER A 55 1.49 -2.68 6.44
CA SER A 55 0.41 -2.03 5.69
C SER A 55 0.56 -2.27 4.17
N GLY A 56 -0.56 -2.53 3.50
CA GLY A 56 -0.56 -2.80 2.05
C GLY A 56 -0.17 -4.22 1.64
N GLY A 57 0.14 -5.12 2.59
CA GLY A 57 0.46 -6.52 2.33
C GLY A 57 -0.73 -7.46 2.05
N GLY A 58 -1.94 -6.92 1.84
CA GLY A 58 -3.11 -7.70 1.41
C GLY A 58 -3.88 -8.44 2.50
N LYS A 59 -3.65 -8.16 3.82
CA LYS A 59 -4.33 -8.82 4.95
C LYS A 59 -5.85 -8.89 4.82
N THR A 60 -6.49 -7.73 4.68
CA THR A 60 -7.96 -7.61 4.60
C THR A 60 -8.51 -8.33 3.36
N SER A 61 -7.78 -8.28 2.24
CA SER A 61 -8.16 -8.99 1.01
C SER A 61 -8.10 -10.51 1.22
N LEU A 62 -7.04 -11.01 1.87
CA LEU A 62 -6.89 -12.42 2.19
C LEU A 62 -7.98 -12.92 3.14
N ILE A 63 -8.32 -12.15 4.18
CA ILE A 63 -9.42 -12.49 5.10
C ILE A 63 -10.73 -12.66 4.32
N ASN A 64 -11.05 -11.72 3.43
CA ASN A 64 -12.28 -11.81 2.64
C ASN A 64 -12.28 -13.01 1.69
N THR A 65 -11.15 -13.34 1.08
CA THR A 65 -11.06 -14.53 0.22
C THR A 65 -11.22 -15.83 0.98
N ILE A 66 -10.69 -15.92 2.21
CA ILE A 66 -10.89 -17.08 3.10
C ILE A 66 -12.36 -17.25 3.46
N ILE A 67 -13.04 -16.17 3.81
CA ILE A 67 -14.46 -16.19 4.15
C ILE A 67 -15.30 -16.59 2.93
N ASN A 68 -14.98 -16.06 1.74
CA ASN A 68 -15.66 -16.44 0.50
C ASN A 68 -15.47 -17.92 0.15
N GLU A 69 -14.26 -18.45 0.33
CA GLU A 69 -13.99 -19.88 0.08
C GLU A 69 -14.69 -20.76 1.11
N TYR A 70 -14.73 -20.34 2.39
CA TYR A 70 -15.43 -21.08 3.43
C TYR A 70 -16.95 -21.13 3.19
N TYR A 71 -17.57 -20.05 2.76
CA TYR A 71 -19.01 -19.98 2.44
C TYR A 71 -19.35 -20.26 0.98
N LYS A 72 -18.44 -20.89 0.25
CA LYS A 72 -18.65 -21.22 -1.16
C LYS A 72 -19.98 -21.97 -1.39
N GLY A 73 -20.76 -21.48 -2.34
CA GLY A 73 -22.09 -22.04 -2.66
C GLY A 73 -23.25 -21.52 -1.80
N VAL A 74 -23.01 -20.61 -0.87
CA VAL A 74 -24.05 -19.97 -0.04
C VAL A 74 -24.44 -18.62 -0.61
N ASN A 75 -25.70 -18.22 -0.45
CA ASN A 75 -26.20 -16.91 -0.88
C ASN A 75 -25.53 -15.78 -0.10
N LYS A 76 -25.16 -14.68 -0.78
CA LYS A 76 -24.44 -13.53 -0.20
C LYS A 76 -25.17 -12.91 1.00
N THR A 77 -26.47 -12.75 0.95
CA THR A 77 -27.26 -12.20 2.06
C THR A 77 -27.10 -13.01 3.35
N LYS A 78 -27.15 -14.36 3.24
CA LYS A 78 -26.92 -15.24 4.37
C LYS A 78 -25.48 -15.24 4.86
N GLN A 79 -24.51 -14.99 3.96
CA GLN A 79 -23.10 -14.83 4.36
C GLN A 79 -22.93 -13.57 5.21
N GLU A 80 -23.49 -12.43 4.75
CA GLU A 80 -23.39 -11.15 5.45
C GLU A 80 -24.00 -11.21 6.85
N GLU A 81 -25.12 -11.91 7.05
CA GLU A 81 -25.72 -12.13 8.37
C GLU A 81 -24.82 -12.92 9.34
N ASN A 82 -23.91 -13.74 8.82
CA ASN A 82 -23.01 -14.58 9.60
C ASN A 82 -21.60 -13.99 9.75
N ILE A 83 -21.36 -12.78 9.26
CA ILE A 83 -20.07 -12.08 9.32
C ILE A 83 -20.24 -10.78 10.09
N LEU A 84 -19.51 -10.63 11.19
CA LEU A 84 -19.38 -9.38 11.92
C LEU A 84 -17.99 -8.82 11.70
N SER A 85 -17.90 -7.79 10.86
CA SER A 85 -16.65 -7.06 10.63
C SER A 85 -16.56 -5.88 11.57
N ILE A 86 -15.53 -5.88 12.41
CA ILE A 86 -15.24 -4.83 13.36
C ILE A 86 -14.01 -4.08 12.85
N ASN A 87 -14.21 -2.82 12.50
CA ASN A 87 -13.13 -1.93 12.09
C ASN A 87 -12.64 -1.14 13.29
N SER A 88 -11.38 -1.27 13.63
CA SER A 88 -10.74 -0.59 14.78
C SER A 88 -10.72 0.93 14.65
N LEU A 89 -10.86 1.47 13.43
CA LEU A 89 -10.88 2.91 13.17
C LEU A 89 -12.20 3.60 13.59
N LYS A 90 -13.25 2.84 13.83
CA LYS A 90 -14.47 3.39 14.40
C LYS A 90 -14.37 3.30 15.92
N ASP A 91 -14.37 4.43 16.60
CA ASP A 91 -14.43 4.52 18.07
C ASP A 91 -15.72 3.88 18.60
N GLN A 92 -15.69 2.57 18.66
CA GLN A 92 -16.75 1.80 19.27
C GLN A 92 -16.42 1.66 20.76
N GLY A 93 -17.22 2.30 21.60
CA GLY A 93 -17.03 2.21 23.04
C GLY A 93 -17.05 0.76 23.54
N ILE A 94 -16.43 0.48 24.68
CA ILE A 94 -16.34 -0.86 25.28
C ILE A 94 -17.71 -1.54 25.45
N THR A 95 -18.78 -0.77 25.54
CA THR A 95 -20.17 -1.23 25.63
C THR A 95 -20.62 -1.99 24.39
N TYR A 96 -20.19 -1.54 23.19
CA TYR A 96 -20.46 -2.26 21.93
C TYR A 96 -19.85 -3.67 21.97
N TYR A 97 -18.59 -3.75 22.37
CA TYR A 97 -17.91 -5.04 22.46
C TYR A 97 -18.56 -5.98 23.48
N ARG A 98 -19.07 -5.44 24.58
CA ARG A 98 -19.73 -6.25 25.64
C ARG A 98 -21.14 -6.70 25.29
N ASN A 99 -21.88 -5.94 24.53
CA ASN A 99 -23.29 -6.20 24.23
C ASN A 99 -23.51 -6.78 22.84
N ASP A 100 -23.19 -6.01 21.79
CA ASP A 100 -23.52 -6.38 20.41
C ASP A 100 -22.69 -7.58 19.93
N VAL A 101 -21.37 -7.56 20.19
CA VAL A 101 -20.50 -8.69 19.83
C VAL A 101 -20.89 -9.96 20.62
N LYS A 102 -21.25 -9.82 21.90
CA LYS A 102 -21.73 -10.94 22.72
C LYS A 102 -23.01 -11.55 22.15
N THR A 103 -24.00 -10.71 21.81
CA THR A 103 -25.27 -11.14 21.23
C THR A 103 -25.03 -11.87 19.91
N PHE A 104 -24.14 -11.35 19.07
CA PHE A 104 -23.73 -12.02 17.84
C PHE A 104 -23.08 -13.38 18.09
N CYS A 105 -22.20 -13.51 19.09
CA CYS A 105 -21.57 -14.79 19.45
C CYS A 105 -22.57 -15.83 19.97
N GLN A 106 -23.60 -15.37 20.70
CA GLN A 106 -24.62 -16.25 21.30
C GLN A 106 -25.66 -16.73 20.30
N SER A 107 -25.96 -15.95 19.27
CA SER A 107 -26.92 -16.33 18.25
C SER A 107 -26.37 -17.46 17.35
N MET A 108 -27.21 -18.37 16.96
CA MET A 108 -26.85 -19.48 16.08
C MET A 108 -26.54 -19.01 14.66
N SER A 109 -25.73 -19.79 13.93
CA SER A 109 -25.49 -19.57 12.50
C SER A 109 -26.77 -19.78 11.70
N THR A 110 -27.05 -18.89 10.74
CA THR A 110 -28.17 -19.06 9.80
C THR A 110 -27.87 -20.10 8.72
N ILE A 111 -26.62 -20.55 8.61
CA ILE A 111 -26.17 -21.54 7.64
C ILE A 111 -25.90 -22.87 8.37
N PRO A 112 -26.57 -23.97 8.03
CA PRO A 112 -26.37 -25.26 8.68
C PRO A 112 -24.92 -25.75 8.47
N ASN A 113 -24.34 -26.31 9.51
CA ASN A 113 -22.98 -26.86 9.54
C ASN A 113 -21.85 -25.85 9.25
N LYS A 114 -22.11 -24.56 9.32
CA LYS A 114 -21.10 -23.52 9.16
C LYS A 114 -21.10 -22.62 10.39
N LYS A 115 -19.89 -22.27 10.86
CA LYS A 115 -19.69 -21.31 11.94
C LYS A 115 -19.80 -19.86 11.41
N LYS A 116 -20.04 -18.93 12.30
CA LYS A 116 -20.01 -17.50 12.03
C LYS A 116 -18.57 -16.99 12.01
N PHE A 117 -18.39 -15.77 11.50
CA PHE A 117 -17.10 -15.07 11.53
C PHE A 117 -17.19 -13.76 12.30
N ILE A 118 -16.21 -13.53 13.15
CA ILE A 118 -15.85 -12.22 13.65
C ILE A 118 -14.52 -11.84 13.05
N VAL A 119 -14.52 -10.74 12.30
CA VAL A 119 -13.33 -10.18 11.66
C VAL A 119 -12.91 -8.94 12.42
N LEU A 120 -11.69 -8.97 12.95
CA LEU A 120 -11.07 -7.85 13.65
C LEU A 120 -9.94 -7.29 12.79
N ASP A 121 -10.23 -6.25 12.02
CA ASP A 121 -9.21 -5.62 11.19
C ASP A 121 -8.41 -4.63 12.03
N ASP A 122 -7.06 -4.72 11.95
CA ASP A 122 -6.09 -3.92 12.71
C ASP A 122 -6.31 -3.94 14.23
N ILE A 123 -6.31 -5.14 14.84
CA ILE A 123 -6.52 -5.36 16.29
C ILE A 123 -5.52 -4.59 17.18
N ASP A 124 -4.35 -4.25 16.65
CA ASP A 124 -3.31 -3.46 17.31
C ASP A 124 -3.72 -2.00 17.60
N ASN A 125 -4.79 -1.50 16.94
CA ASN A 125 -5.38 -0.19 17.21
C ASN A 125 -6.51 -0.22 18.23
N ILE A 126 -6.91 -1.41 18.70
CA ILE A 126 -7.99 -1.59 19.67
C ILE A 126 -7.43 -1.45 21.09
N ASN A 127 -8.13 -0.72 21.97
CA ASN A 127 -7.76 -0.56 23.38
C ASN A 127 -7.56 -1.91 24.07
N GLU A 128 -6.63 -2.01 25.01
CA GLU A 128 -6.31 -3.22 25.78
C GLU A 128 -7.53 -3.80 26.50
N GLN A 129 -8.40 -2.97 27.06
CA GLN A 129 -9.63 -3.41 27.73
C GLN A 129 -10.59 -4.11 26.77
N SER A 130 -10.72 -3.63 25.55
CA SER A 130 -11.55 -4.25 24.50
C SER A 130 -10.91 -5.55 24.01
N GLN A 131 -9.58 -5.60 23.89
CA GLN A 131 -8.86 -6.82 23.57
C GLN A 131 -9.11 -7.92 24.64
N GLN A 132 -9.16 -7.58 25.94
CA GLN A 132 -9.48 -8.54 26.99
C GLN A 132 -10.91 -9.12 26.87
N VAL A 133 -11.86 -8.34 26.39
CA VAL A 133 -13.22 -8.82 26.10
C VAL A 133 -13.19 -9.88 25.01
N PHE A 134 -12.42 -9.65 23.93
CA PHE A 134 -12.26 -10.64 22.84
C PHE A 134 -11.61 -11.93 23.32
N ARG A 135 -10.60 -11.85 24.17
CA ARG A 135 -10.02 -13.05 24.79
C ARG A 135 -11.10 -13.95 25.39
N ASN A 136 -12.01 -13.38 26.21
CA ASN A 136 -13.08 -14.15 26.83
C ASN A 136 -14.05 -14.75 25.81
N TYR A 137 -14.26 -14.09 24.68
CA TYR A 137 -15.15 -14.59 23.62
C TYR A 137 -14.49 -15.71 22.81
N ILE A 138 -13.20 -15.63 22.53
CA ILE A 138 -12.46 -16.70 21.86
C ILE A 138 -12.57 -17.98 22.71
N ASP A 139 -12.33 -17.90 24.01
CA ASP A 139 -12.42 -19.07 24.91
C ASP A 139 -13.83 -19.65 24.95
N LYS A 140 -14.86 -18.78 24.99
CA LYS A 140 -16.23 -19.23 25.25
C LYS A 140 -17.01 -19.63 24.01
N TYR A 141 -16.72 -19.03 22.85
CA TYR A 141 -17.56 -19.15 21.66
C TYR A 141 -16.83 -19.74 20.43
N SER A 142 -15.60 -20.22 20.54
CA SER A 142 -14.85 -20.82 19.42
C SER A 142 -15.52 -22.05 18.82
N TYR A 143 -16.47 -22.67 19.51
CA TYR A 143 -17.27 -23.75 18.98
C TYR A 143 -18.29 -23.26 17.93
N ASN A 144 -18.80 -22.03 18.01
CA ASN A 144 -19.84 -21.45 17.15
C ASN A 144 -19.32 -20.35 16.22
N VAL A 145 -18.21 -19.71 16.56
CA VAL A 145 -17.66 -18.53 15.88
C VAL A 145 -16.19 -18.75 15.56
N HIS A 146 -15.76 -18.36 14.37
CA HIS A 146 -14.37 -18.20 13.99
C HIS A 146 -13.91 -16.76 14.22
N PHE A 147 -12.75 -16.61 14.81
CA PHE A 147 -12.13 -15.31 15.06
C PHE A 147 -10.95 -15.11 14.11
N ILE A 148 -11.11 -14.22 13.15
CA ILE A 148 -10.03 -13.84 12.25
C ILE A 148 -9.64 -12.40 12.54
N SER A 149 -8.35 -12.17 12.75
CA SER A 149 -7.83 -10.84 13.02
C SER A 149 -6.67 -10.50 12.10
N SER A 150 -6.42 -9.20 11.91
CA SER A 150 -5.21 -8.67 11.28
C SER A 150 -4.48 -7.75 12.24
N CYS A 151 -3.15 -7.70 12.16
CA CYS A 151 -2.34 -6.72 12.89
C CYS A 151 -1.10 -6.33 12.05
N ASN A 152 -0.60 -5.12 12.32
CA ASN A 152 0.65 -4.63 11.77
C ASN A 152 1.79 -4.84 12.80
N ASN A 153 1.49 -4.59 14.07
CA ASN A 153 2.46 -4.72 15.15
C ASN A 153 1.96 -5.70 16.23
N LEU A 154 2.65 -6.84 16.35
CA LEU A 154 2.31 -7.87 17.32
C LEU A 154 2.50 -7.41 18.78
N GLN A 155 3.44 -6.49 19.04
CA GLN A 155 3.72 -6.00 20.39
C GLN A 155 2.54 -5.22 21.01
N LYS A 156 1.66 -4.66 20.19
CA LYS A 156 0.45 -3.95 20.63
C LYS A 156 -0.72 -4.89 20.90
N VAL A 157 -0.59 -6.16 20.58
CA VAL A 157 -1.63 -7.16 20.81
C VAL A 157 -1.36 -7.90 22.11
N ASN A 158 -2.39 -8.05 22.94
CA ASN A 158 -2.28 -8.74 24.24
C ASN A 158 -1.83 -10.20 24.05
N GLU A 159 -0.81 -10.62 24.80
CA GLU A 159 -0.24 -11.99 24.74
C GLU A 159 -1.31 -13.07 24.99
N SER A 160 -2.32 -12.76 25.78
CA SER A 160 -3.44 -13.66 26.04
C SER A 160 -4.32 -13.95 24.82
N ILE A 161 -4.36 -13.04 23.84
CA ILE A 161 -5.01 -13.28 22.54
C ILE A 161 -4.06 -14.01 21.61
N GLN A 162 -2.79 -13.62 21.59
CA GLN A 162 -1.77 -14.27 20.76
C GLN A 162 -1.70 -15.78 21.02
N SER A 163 -1.80 -16.21 22.26
CA SER A 163 -1.77 -17.63 22.63
C SER A 163 -3.00 -18.44 22.18
N ARG A 164 -4.09 -17.78 21.75
CA ARG A 164 -5.37 -18.40 21.37
C ARG A 164 -5.64 -18.39 19.87
N LEU A 165 -4.90 -17.61 19.13
CA LEU A 165 -5.01 -17.50 17.67
C LEU A 165 -3.77 -18.09 16.99
N ASN A 166 -3.97 -18.73 15.86
CA ASN A 166 -2.87 -19.18 15.02
C ASN A 166 -2.28 -17.96 14.32
N ILE A 167 -1.07 -17.55 14.71
CA ILE A 167 -0.39 -16.40 14.12
C ILE A 167 0.24 -16.82 12.81
N ILE A 168 -0.18 -16.21 11.71
CA ILE A 168 0.36 -16.43 10.38
C ILE A 168 1.02 -15.16 9.87
N LYS A 169 2.34 -15.19 9.72
CA LYS A 169 3.08 -14.09 9.13
C LYS A 169 2.99 -14.15 7.61
N ILE A 170 2.50 -13.07 7.01
CA ILE A 170 2.48 -12.88 5.57
C ILE A 170 3.75 -12.11 5.20
N ASN A 171 4.56 -12.69 4.33
CA ASN A 171 5.75 -12.01 3.82
C ASN A 171 5.35 -10.96 2.79
N MET A 172 6.13 -9.87 2.73
CA MET A 172 5.96 -8.86 1.69
C MET A 172 6.20 -9.45 0.30
N PHE A 173 5.57 -8.84 -0.70
CA PHE A 173 5.64 -9.33 -2.07
C PHE A 173 7.03 -9.16 -2.67
N LYS A 174 7.48 -10.15 -3.43
CA LYS A 174 8.73 -10.06 -4.19
C LYS A 174 8.52 -9.14 -5.40
N LYS A 175 9.60 -8.49 -5.86
CA LYS A 175 9.55 -7.63 -7.06
C LYS A 175 8.99 -8.35 -8.28
N SER A 176 9.32 -9.64 -8.47
CA SER A 176 8.79 -10.46 -9.57
C SER A 176 7.27 -10.62 -9.53
N GLN A 177 6.70 -10.80 -8.33
CA GLN A 177 5.26 -10.94 -8.14
C GLN A 177 4.52 -9.62 -8.40
N LEU A 178 5.13 -8.50 -7.99
CA LEU A 178 4.58 -7.16 -8.27
C LEU A 178 4.65 -6.84 -9.77
N LYS A 179 5.72 -7.25 -10.45
CA LYS A 179 5.87 -7.08 -11.89
C LYS A 179 4.78 -7.85 -12.65
N GLU A 180 4.55 -9.12 -12.30
CA GLU A 180 3.49 -9.94 -12.88
C GLU A 180 2.09 -9.32 -12.70
N LEU A 181 1.80 -8.84 -11.47
CA LEU A 181 0.53 -8.15 -11.19
C LEU A 181 0.39 -6.87 -12.03
N MET A 182 1.45 -6.08 -12.11
CA MET A 182 1.48 -4.84 -12.88
C MET A 182 1.25 -5.10 -14.36
N GLU A 183 1.95 -6.08 -14.96
CA GLU A 183 1.78 -6.47 -16.37
C GLU A 183 0.34 -6.91 -16.66
N ARG A 184 -0.25 -7.70 -15.75
CA ARG A 184 -1.65 -8.10 -15.85
C ARG A 184 -2.59 -6.89 -15.85
N ILE A 185 -2.42 -5.96 -14.90
CA ILE A 185 -3.25 -4.76 -14.83
C ILE A 185 -3.06 -3.87 -16.06
N CYS A 186 -1.80 -3.66 -16.49
CA CYS A 186 -1.50 -2.86 -17.66
C CYS A 186 -2.13 -3.44 -18.95
N THR A 187 -2.12 -4.77 -19.09
CA THR A 187 -2.75 -5.45 -20.22
C THR A 187 -4.27 -5.34 -20.18
N ASP A 188 -4.89 -5.57 -19.02
CA ASP A 188 -6.35 -5.53 -18.84
C ASP A 188 -6.92 -4.11 -19.01
N GLU A 189 -6.15 -3.09 -18.65
CA GLU A 189 -6.57 -1.67 -18.68
C GLU A 189 -6.01 -0.90 -19.89
N GLU A 190 -5.26 -1.57 -20.76
CA GLU A 190 -4.62 -0.99 -21.96
C GLU A 190 -3.66 0.17 -21.63
N ILE A 191 -3.02 0.15 -20.45
CA ILE A 191 -2.06 1.16 -20.02
C ILE A 191 -0.69 0.83 -20.62
N LYS A 192 -0.12 1.73 -21.40
CA LYS A 192 1.23 1.59 -21.95
C LYS A 192 2.23 2.28 -21.04
N ILE A 193 3.15 1.53 -20.46
CA ILE A 193 4.22 2.01 -19.59
C ILE A 193 5.54 1.42 -20.08
N ASP A 194 6.57 2.23 -20.19
CA ASP A 194 7.90 1.78 -20.58
C ASP A 194 8.54 0.90 -19.49
N GLU A 195 9.45 0.00 -19.86
CA GLU A 195 10.06 -0.95 -18.89
C GLU A 195 10.81 -0.23 -17.76
N ASP A 196 11.56 0.82 -18.07
CA ASP A 196 12.27 1.62 -17.06
C ASP A 196 11.30 2.30 -16.09
N ALA A 197 10.17 2.79 -16.60
CA ALA A 197 9.11 3.36 -15.77
C ALA A 197 8.43 2.31 -14.89
N LYS A 198 8.23 1.08 -15.38
CA LYS A 198 7.71 -0.04 -14.59
C LYS A 198 8.61 -0.39 -13.42
N ASP A 199 9.91 -0.54 -13.69
CA ASP A 199 10.89 -0.88 -12.65
C ASP A 199 10.99 0.24 -11.60
N PHE A 200 10.89 1.50 -12.01
CA PHE A 200 10.83 2.66 -11.12
C PHE A 200 9.57 2.62 -10.22
N ILE A 201 8.37 2.43 -10.78
CA ILE A 201 7.11 2.34 -10.02
C ILE A 201 7.17 1.19 -9.00
N ILE A 202 7.70 0.03 -9.40
CA ILE A 202 7.89 -1.12 -8.49
C ILE A 202 8.84 -0.77 -7.34
N SER A 203 9.94 -0.06 -7.62
CA SER A 203 10.92 0.33 -6.60
C SER A 203 10.33 1.27 -5.55
N ILE A 204 9.51 2.24 -5.98
CA ILE A 204 8.84 3.21 -5.11
C ILE A 204 7.67 2.58 -4.35
N SER A 205 7.01 1.56 -4.89
CA SER A 205 5.86 0.92 -4.25
C SER A 205 6.17 0.26 -2.90
N ASN A 206 7.45 0.15 -2.50
CA ASN A 206 7.89 -0.45 -1.23
C ASN A 206 7.28 -1.84 -0.96
N HIS A 207 7.17 -2.66 -1.98
CA HIS A 207 6.54 -3.99 -1.90
C HIS A 207 5.06 -3.99 -1.49
N SER A 208 4.39 -2.83 -1.54
CA SER A 208 2.97 -2.66 -1.23
C SER A 208 2.11 -2.73 -2.49
N ILE A 209 1.21 -3.71 -2.56
CA ILE A 209 0.24 -3.80 -3.67
C ILE A 209 -0.68 -2.58 -3.70
N ARG A 210 -1.08 -2.06 -2.54
CA ARG A 210 -1.96 -0.89 -2.46
C ARG A 210 -1.33 0.32 -3.14
N THR A 211 -0.07 0.59 -2.83
CA THR A 211 0.68 1.71 -3.41
C THR A 211 0.89 1.52 -4.91
N LEU A 212 1.23 0.30 -5.34
CA LEU A 212 1.40 -0.04 -6.75
C LEU A 212 0.11 0.22 -7.55
N ILE A 213 -1.03 -0.29 -7.08
CA ILE A 213 -2.31 -0.10 -7.77
C ILE A 213 -2.71 1.38 -7.81
N ASN A 214 -2.48 2.14 -6.73
CA ASN A 214 -2.76 3.58 -6.70
C ASN A 214 -1.90 4.34 -7.73
N TYR A 215 -0.63 3.97 -7.90
CA TYR A 215 0.21 4.57 -8.93
C TYR A 215 -0.29 4.24 -10.35
N LEU A 216 -0.68 3.00 -10.59
CA LEU A 216 -1.28 2.61 -11.87
C LEU A 216 -2.61 3.34 -12.14
N GLU A 217 -3.40 3.57 -11.12
CA GLU A 217 -4.63 4.36 -11.24
C GLU A 217 -4.34 5.82 -11.61
N LYS A 218 -3.33 6.45 -10.96
CA LYS A 218 -2.86 7.80 -11.33
C LYS A 218 -2.38 7.83 -12.79
N CYS A 219 -1.58 6.86 -13.21
CA CYS A 219 -1.11 6.72 -14.59
C CYS A 219 -2.28 6.62 -15.58
N LYS A 220 -3.26 5.79 -15.26
CA LYS A 220 -4.48 5.63 -16.08
C LYS A 220 -5.26 6.94 -16.22
N LEU A 221 -5.47 7.66 -15.12
CA LEU A 221 -6.23 8.92 -15.12
C LEU A 221 -5.58 10.02 -15.98
N ILE A 222 -4.25 10.05 -16.03
CA ILE A 222 -3.52 11.02 -16.86
C ILE A 222 -3.69 10.68 -18.34
N LEU A 223 -3.55 9.40 -18.71
CA LEU A 223 -3.77 8.97 -20.09
C LEU A 223 -5.19 9.29 -20.59
N TYR A 224 -6.21 9.20 -19.72
CA TYR A 224 -7.58 9.59 -20.08
C TYR A 224 -7.73 11.10 -20.24
N LYS A 225 -7.11 11.90 -19.38
CA LYS A 225 -7.21 13.37 -19.44
C LYS A 225 -6.57 13.95 -20.70
N ASP A 226 -5.55 13.30 -21.21
CA ASP A 226 -4.87 13.74 -22.43
C ASP A 226 -5.69 13.36 -23.69
N VAL A 227 -6.44 12.24 -23.64
CA VAL A 227 -7.38 11.87 -24.72
C VAL A 227 -8.56 12.85 -24.78
N ASP A 228 -9.12 13.25 -23.61
CA ASP A 228 -10.23 14.20 -23.57
C ASP A 228 -9.83 15.58 -24.14
N LYS A 229 -8.58 16.01 -23.95
CA LYS A 229 -8.05 17.26 -24.51
C LYS A 229 -7.88 17.20 -26.02
N GLU A 230 -7.38 16.07 -26.55
CA GLU A 230 -7.25 15.85 -27.99
C GLU A 230 -8.64 15.87 -28.68
N GLU A 231 -9.66 15.25 -28.06
CA GLU A 231 -11.05 15.30 -28.56
C GLU A 231 -11.65 16.72 -28.52
N GLU A 232 -11.36 17.52 -27.48
CA GLU A 232 -11.80 18.92 -27.39
C GLU A 232 -11.06 19.82 -28.41
N GLU A 233 -9.78 19.58 -28.66
CA GLU A 233 -8.98 20.30 -29.68
C GLU A 233 -9.43 19.93 -31.10
N GLU A 234 -9.72 18.65 -31.38
CA GLU A 234 -10.27 18.20 -32.67
C GLU A 234 -11.69 18.75 -32.89
N ALA A 235 -12.54 18.80 -31.85
CA ALA A 235 -13.87 19.40 -31.96
C ALA A 235 -13.82 20.91 -32.17
N SER A 236 -12.81 21.61 -31.66
CA SER A 236 -12.60 23.05 -31.89
C SER A 236 -11.95 23.33 -33.26
N ALA A 237 -11.14 22.42 -33.80
CA ALA A 237 -10.52 22.54 -35.11
C ALA A 237 -11.50 22.25 -36.28
N ALA A 238 -12.51 21.42 -36.04
CA ALA A 238 -13.55 21.12 -37.06
C ALA A 238 -14.47 22.29 -37.39
N SER A 239 -14.36 23.43 -36.70
CA SER A 239 -15.12 24.66 -36.94
C SER A 239 -14.41 25.69 -37.83
N GLN A 240 -13.22 25.41 -38.35
CA GLN A 240 -12.52 26.28 -39.30
C GLN A 240 -12.07 25.47 -40.52
N GLU A 241 -12.82 25.62 -41.62
CA GLU A 241 -12.56 24.99 -42.90
C GLU A 241 -11.26 25.49 -43.53
N GLU A 242 -10.58 24.51 -44.18
CA GLU A 242 -9.63 24.65 -45.28
C GLU A 242 -8.30 25.39 -45.05
N LYS A 243 -7.22 24.61 -44.90
CA LYS A 243 -6.05 24.62 -45.81
C LYS A 243 -4.93 23.64 -45.42
N ASP A 244 -4.57 22.93 -46.49
CA ASP A 244 -3.28 22.25 -46.73
C ASP A 244 -3.06 20.85 -46.11
N LYS A 245 -3.33 19.89 -46.98
CA LYS A 245 -2.72 18.55 -47.02
C LYS A 245 -1.21 18.66 -46.98
N LYS A 246 -0.59 18.34 -45.84
CA LYS A 246 0.73 17.71 -45.75
C LYS A 246 0.96 17.14 -44.39
N ASP A 247 1.40 15.85 -44.39
CA ASP A 247 1.88 15.06 -43.29
C ASP A 247 0.84 14.27 -42.45
N ALA A 248 0.11 13.41 -43.18
CA ALA A 248 -0.62 12.27 -42.63
C ALA A 248 0.36 11.14 -42.20
N THR A 249 1.17 11.33 -41.17
CA THR A 249 1.99 10.25 -40.56
C THR A 249 2.20 10.34 -39.06
N ASN A 250 1.33 11.07 -38.31
CA ASN A 250 1.47 11.14 -36.88
C ASN A 250 0.15 10.91 -36.06
N VAL A 251 -0.82 10.26 -36.70
CA VAL A 251 -2.08 9.91 -36.00
C VAL A 251 -1.96 8.46 -35.53
N ASN A 252 -1.32 8.20 -34.41
CA ASN A 252 -1.46 7.06 -33.49
C ASN A 252 -0.24 6.93 -32.55
N LYS A 253 0.24 8.03 -31.98
CA LYS A 253 1.13 7.95 -30.83
C LYS A 253 0.22 7.79 -29.60
N LYS A 254 -0.29 6.57 -29.36
CA LYS A 254 -0.87 6.20 -28.06
C LYS A 254 0.20 6.55 -27.04
N MET A 255 -0.06 7.58 -26.24
CA MET A 255 0.87 8.12 -25.25
C MET A 255 1.34 6.99 -24.34
N SER A 256 2.62 6.70 -24.33
CA SER A 256 3.24 5.77 -23.36
C SER A 256 3.73 6.59 -22.16
N ILE A 257 3.68 6.00 -20.99
CA ILE A 257 4.20 6.63 -19.78
C ILE A 257 5.70 6.40 -19.74
N ASP A 258 6.44 7.47 -19.95
CA ASP A 258 7.89 7.50 -19.88
C ASP A 258 8.37 7.59 -18.42
N LEU A 259 9.65 7.33 -18.19
CA LEU A 259 10.29 7.42 -16.88
C LEU A 259 10.13 8.81 -16.24
N GLU A 260 10.30 9.90 -17.00
CA GLU A 260 10.17 11.27 -16.48
C GLU A 260 8.75 11.57 -16.03
N LEU A 261 7.75 11.15 -16.79
CA LEU A 261 6.35 11.30 -16.47
C LEU A 261 5.99 10.47 -15.23
N SER A 262 6.51 9.24 -15.13
CA SER A 262 6.30 8.39 -13.95
C SER A 262 6.90 8.99 -12.67
N LYS A 263 8.08 9.62 -12.75
CA LYS A 263 8.66 10.36 -11.62
C LYS A 263 7.77 11.51 -11.17
N LYS A 264 7.20 12.28 -12.08
CA LYS A 264 6.29 13.40 -11.74
C LYS A 264 4.96 12.93 -11.14
N ILE A 265 4.43 11.80 -11.59
CA ILE A 265 3.12 11.27 -11.17
C ILE A 265 3.19 10.52 -9.85
N CYS A 266 4.23 9.69 -9.70
CA CYS A 266 4.30 8.72 -8.61
C CYS A 266 5.02 9.26 -7.36
N THR A 267 5.71 10.41 -7.46
CA THR A 267 6.34 11.07 -6.31
C THR A 267 5.53 12.30 -5.90
N ASN A 268 5.35 12.48 -4.62
CA ASN A 268 4.69 13.69 -4.10
C ASN A 268 5.64 14.89 -4.22
N ILE A 269 6.92 14.70 -3.85
CA ILE A 269 8.00 15.67 -4.00
C ILE A 269 8.86 15.18 -5.16
N THR A 270 9.21 16.06 -6.10
CA THR A 270 9.97 15.66 -7.27
C THR A 270 11.39 15.25 -6.89
N PHE A 271 11.89 14.17 -7.46
CA PHE A 271 13.27 13.71 -7.20
C PHE A 271 14.32 14.72 -7.65
N ASP A 272 13.99 15.55 -8.64
CA ASP A 272 14.89 16.60 -9.13
C ASP A 272 15.22 17.63 -8.02
N GLU A 273 14.26 17.97 -7.15
CA GLU A 273 14.50 18.83 -6.00
C GLU A 273 15.49 18.21 -5.01
N PHE A 274 15.37 16.91 -4.79
CA PHE A 274 16.30 16.18 -3.93
C PHE A 274 17.68 15.96 -4.56
N ILE A 275 17.77 15.87 -5.89
CA ILE A 275 19.07 15.85 -6.60
C ILE A 275 19.81 17.16 -6.34
N VAL A 276 19.15 18.29 -6.60
CA VAL A 276 19.75 19.63 -6.37
C VAL A 276 20.15 19.80 -4.90
N TYR A 277 19.29 19.41 -3.95
CA TYR A 277 19.60 19.45 -2.52
C TYR A 277 20.85 18.62 -2.18
N THR A 278 20.92 17.38 -2.67
CA THR A 278 22.05 16.48 -2.36
C THR A 278 23.36 16.98 -2.97
N GLU A 279 23.31 17.56 -4.18
CA GLU A 279 24.50 18.15 -4.82
C GLU A 279 25.00 19.40 -4.08
N THR A 280 24.09 20.23 -3.59
CA THR A 280 24.45 21.39 -2.73
C THR A 280 25.03 20.94 -1.40
N CYS A 281 24.48 19.90 -0.79
CA CYS A 281 25.09 19.29 0.40
C CYS A 281 26.51 18.76 0.15
N LYS A 282 26.76 18.14 -0.99
CA LYS A 282 28.12 17.69 -1.39
C LYS A 282 29.10 18.83 -1.57
N LYS A 283 28.63 20.03 -1.99
CA LYS A 283 29.46 21.23 -2.09
C LYS A 283 29.80 21.85 -0.72
N GLY A 284 29.05 21.47 0.33
CA GLY A 284 29.31 21.94 1.70
C GLY A 284 28.60 23.25 2.05
N ASP A 285 27.65 23.72 1.26
CA ASP A 285 26.92 24.95 1.50
C ASP A 285 25.66 24.66 2.34
N LEU A 286 25.72 25.03 3.62
CA LEU A 286 24.61 24.81 4.57
C LEU A 286 23.40 25.69 4.25
N TYR A 287 23.65 26.98 3.94
CA TYR A 287 22.56 27.93 3.77
C TYR A 287 21.72 27.59 2.54
N ASP A 288 22.35 27.38 1.39
CA ASP A 288 21.65 27.08 0.16
C ASP A 288 20.94 25.70 0.24
N SER A 289 21.58 24.72 0.88
CA SER A 289 20.98 23.40 1.08
C SER A 289 19.72 23.47 1.97
N TYR A 290 19.78 24.22 3.06
CA TYR A 290 18.63 24.42 3.94
C TYR A 290 17.49 25.15 3.21
N MET A 291 17.80 26.21 2.47
CA MET A 291 16.79 26.99 1.74
C MET A 291 16.02 26.14 0.72
N LEU A 292 16.67 25.13 0.11
CA LEU A 292 16.01 24.18 -0.78
C LEU A 292 14.98 23.31 -0.05
N LEU A 293 15.31 22.78 1.13
CA LEU A 293 14.34 22.02 1.94
C LEU A 293 13.23 22.92 2.47
N TYR A 294 13.55 24.14 2.86
CA TYR A 294 12.56 25.10 3.33
C TYR A 294 11.58 25.49 2.21
N ALA A 295 12.05 25.63 0.97
CA ALA A 295 11.17 25.85 -0.17
C ALA A 295 10.20 24.68 -0.44
N ILE A 296 10.59 23.45 -0.09
CA ILE A 296 9.69 22.29 -0.15
C ILE A 296 8.67 22.36 1.00
N PHE A 297 9.12 22.71 2.20
CA PHE A 297 8.26 22.91 3.37
C PHE A 297 7.20 23.99 3.14
N ASP A 298 7.58 25.12 2.54
CA ASP A 298 6.66 26.20 2.17
C ASP A 298 5.57 25.80 1.17
N LYS A 299 5.77 24.71 0.40
CA LYS A 299 4.74 24.12 -0.46
C LYS A 299 3.65 23.36 0.34
N GLY A 300 3.80 23.26 1.67
CA GLY A 300 2.86 22.62 2.58
C GLY A 300 3.16 21.16 2.93
N TYR A 301 4.35 20.67 2.62
CA TYR A 301 4.79 19.34 3.07
C TYR A 301 5.28 19.38 4.51
N SER A 302 4.91 18.38 5.32
CA SER A 302 5.43 18.25 6.69
C SER A 302 6.91 17.87 6.68
N VAL A 303 7.60 18.09 7.80
CA VAL A 303 9.01 17.66 7.96
C VAL A 303 9.13 16.14 7.78
N MET A 304 8.17 15.38 8.32
CA MET A 304 8.12 13.92 8.15
C MET A 304 7.95 13.52 6.68
N ASP A 305 7.06 14.19 5.94
CA ASP A 305 6.87 13.90 4.51
C ASP A 305 8.16 14.15 3.72
N ILE A 306 8.89 15.22 4.05
CA ILE A 306 10.17 15.54 3.39
C ILE A 306 11.20 14.44 3.67
N LEU A 307 11.33 14.00 4.93
CA LEU A 307 12.28 12.96 5.31
C LEU A 307 11.94 11.61 4.71
N ASP A 308 10.66 11.22 4.69
CA ASP A 308 10.20 9.97 4.10
C ASP A 308 10.42 9.94 2.59
N ASN A 309 10.11 11.05 1.89
CA ASN A 309 10.36 11.15 0.45
C ASN A 309 11.86 11.20 0.14
N TYR A 310 12.68 11.85 0.98
CA TYR A 310 14.13 11.84 0.82
C TYR A 310 14.72 10.44 1.03
N PHE A 311 14.20 9.68 2.00
CA PHE A 311 14.57 8.27 2.17
C PHE A 311 14.24 7.42 0.95
N MET A 312 13.07 7.63 0.35
CA MET A 312 12.68 6.95 -0.88
C MET A 312 13.57 7.32 -2.06
N PHE A 313 13.90 8.63 -2.19
CA PHE A 313 14.84 9.12 -3.19
C PHE A 313 16.20 8.41 -3.08
N LEU A 314 16.78 8.35 -1.88
CA LEU A 314 18.09 7.72 -1.64
C LEU A 314 18.15 6.25 -2.07
N LYS A 315 17.05 5.51 -1.93
CA LYS A 315 16.98 4.12 -2.39
C LYS A 315 17.14 3.98 -3.90
N CYS A 316 16.60 4.94 -4.65
CA CYS A 316 16.51 4.89 -6.11
C CYS A 316 17.61 5.71 -6.80
N TYR A 317 18.36 6.52 -6.07
CA TYR A 317 19.36 7.41 -6.64
C TYR A 317 20.74 6.77 -6.70
N ASP A 318 21.31 6.69 -7.91
CA ASP A 318 22.63 6.08 -8.14
C ASP A 318 23.80 7.07 -8.01
N GLY A 319 23.52 8.37 -7.89
CA GLY A 319 24.56 9.42 -7.76
C GLY A 319 25.22 9.52 -6.40
N ILE A 320 24.87 8.64 -5.45
CA ILE A 320 25.44 8.52 -4.11
C ILE A 320 25.99 7.11 -3.95
N THR A 321 27.21 7.00 -3.41
CA THR A 321 27.83 5.69 -3.14
C THR A 321 27.08 4.94 -2.04
N ASP A 322 27.12 3.62 -2.06
CA ASP A 322 26.46 2.81 -1.03
C ASP A 322 27.02 3.09 0.38
N GLU A 323 28.31 3.40 0.51
CA GLU A 323 28.93 3.79 1.78
C GLU A 323 28.32 5.09 2.33
N GLU A 324 28.07 6.07 1.47
CA GLU A 324 27.40 7.33 1.85
C GLU A 324 25.94 7.08 2.22
N LYS A 325 25.22 6.25 1.44
CA LYS A 325 23.84 5.84 1.76
C LYS A 325 23.78 5.20 3.16
N TYR A 326 24.69 4.29 3.49
CA TYR A 326 24.74 3.64 4.80
C TYR A 326 25.00 4.60 5.97
N LYS A 327 25.64 5.74 5.72
CA LYS A 327 25.85 6.78 6.75
C LYS A 327 24.66 7.74 6.86
N ILE A 328 23.99 8.06 5.75
CA ILE A 328 22.84 8.99 5.70
C ILE A 328 21.59 8.33 6.28
N ILE A 329 21.31 7.06 5.95
CA ILE A 329 20.09 6.37 6.38
C ILE A 329 19.91 6.36 7.90
N PRO A 330 20.91 6.07 8.75
CA PRO A 330 20.77 6.16 10.20
C PRO A 330 20.39 7.56 10.71
N VAL A 331 20.89 8.62 10.05
CA VAL A 331 20.53 10.01 10.38
C VAL A 331 19.03 10.22 10.13
N ILE A 332 18.52 9.85 8.96
CA ILE A 332 17.10 9.95 8.64
C ILE A 332 16.25 9.16 9.63
N CYS A 333 16.60 7.90 9.88
CA CYS A 333 15.87 7.05 10.83
C CYS A 333 15.83 7.63 12.23
N LYS A 334 16.91 8.28 12.68
CA LYS A 334 16.96 8.96 13.98
C LYS A 334 15.92 10.08 14.06
N TYR A 335 15.82 10.93 13.03
CA TYR A 335 14.85 12.03 13.01
C TYR A 335 13.42 11.49 12.94
N ILE A 336 13.14 10.53 12.07
CA ILE A 336 11.82 9.88 11.96
C ILE A 336 11.39 9.29 13.31
N THR A 337 12.30 8.59 14.01
CA THR A 337 12.01 8.00 15.32
C THR A 337 11.74 9.08 16.38
N THR A 338 12.45 10.20 16.31
CA THR A 338 12.28 11.33 17.24
C THR A 338 10.90 11.97 17.05
N PHE A 339 10.47 12.19 15.82
CA PHE A 339 9.18 12.82 15.52
C PHE A 339 7.96 11.93 15.80
N HIS A 340 8.11 10.63 15.89
CA HIS A 340 7.04 9.78 16.41
C HIS A 340 6.69 10.06 17.88
N ASN A 341 7.65 10.61 18.65
CA ASN A 341 7.47 10.87 20.08
C ASN A 341 7.35 12.37 20.41
N ILE A 342 7.87 13.24 19.57
CA ILE A 342 7.94 14.69 19.76
C ILE A 342 7.29 15.34 18.54
N HIS A 343 6.64 16.50 18.75
CA HIS A 343 6.10 17.28 17.64
C HIS A 343 7.22 17.73 16.70
N GLU A 344 6.98 17.62 15.38
CA GLU A 344 7.93 18.07 14.36
C GLU A 344 8.00 19.59 14.29
N ASP A 345 9.21 20.12 14.12
CA ASP A 345 9.46 21.55 13.98
C ASP A 345 10.36 21.81 12.75
N GLU A 346 10.12 22.89 12.05
CA GLU A 346 10.89 23.29 10.86
C GLU A 346 12.39 23.50 11.15
N ILE A 347 12.76 23.88 12.37
CA ILE A 347 14.15 24.07 12.79
C ILE A 347 14.96 22.76 12.69
N GLU A 348 14.29 21.63 12.79
CA GLU A 348 14.92 20.31 12.66
C GLU A 348 15.43 20.05 11.24
N LEU A 349 14.89 20.70 10.21
CA LEU A 349 15.42 20.62 8.85
C LEU A 349 16.82 21.20 8.75
N VAL A 350 17.14 22.25 9.54
CA VAL A 350 18.49 22.84 9.59
C VAL A 350 19.46 21.86 10.24
N PHE A 351 19.08 21.25 11.38
CA PHE A 351 19.91 20.27 12.06
C PHE A 351 20.08 19.00 11.23
N PHE A 352 19.03 18.56 10.54
CA PHE A 352 19.09 17.46 9.61
C PHE A 352 20.09 17.73 8.49
N THR A 353 19.97 18.90 7.82
CA THR A 353 20.86 19.33 6.75
C THR A 353 22.31 19.38 7.22
N LYS A 354 22.56 19.92 8.42
CA LYS A 354 23.91 19.93 9.02
C LYS A 354 24.47 18.53 9.19
N ASN A 355 23.68 17.60 9.72
CA ASN A 355 24.14 16.22 9.92
C ASN A 355 24.44 15.52 8.58
N ILE A 356 23.66 15.81 7.52
CA ILE A 356 23.93 15.28 6.17
C ILE A 356 25.24 15.87 5.61
N LEU A 357 25.46 17.17 5.79
CA LEU A 357 26.71 17.82 5.38
C LEU A 357 27.92 17.23 6.08
N ASP A 358 27.84 16.97 7.39
CA ASP A 358 28.90 16.36 8.16
C ASP A 358 29.27 14.96 7.63
N VAL A 359 28.31 14.19 7.14
CA VAL A 359 28.55 12.90 6.51
C VAL A 359 29.37 13.07 5.21
N PHE A 360 29.03 14.04 4.36
CA PHE A 360 29.74 14.27 3.09
C PHE A 360 31.14 14.88 3.33
N ILE A 361 31.28 15.83 4.26
CA ILE A 361 32.58 16.47 4.59
C ILE A 361 33.55 15.47 5.20
N THR A 362 33.08 14.56 6.06
CA THR A 362 33.92 13.54 6.69
C THR A 362 34.45 12.55 5.66
N ASN A 363 33.66 12.21 4.66
CA ASN A 363 34.12 11.35 3.55
C ASN A 363 35.17 12.05 2.67
N ASN A 364 35.01 13.33 2.37
CA ASN A 364 35.98 14.08 1.57
C ASN A 364 37.33 14.25 2.27
N ARG A 365 37.41 14.22 3.62
CA ARG A 365 38.66 14.25 4.37
C ARG A 365 39.39 12.93 4.40
N ILE A 366 38.74 11.80 4.17
CA ILE A 366 39.40 10.45 4.15
C ILE A 366 40.02 10.18 2.77
N ILE A 367 39.56 10.85 1.69
CA ILE A 367 40.11 10.65 0.32
C ILE A 367 41.34 11.51 0.05
N THR A 368 41.73 12.42 0.95
CA THR A 368 42.90 13.32 0.81
C THR A 368 44.12 12.87 1.60
N PHE A 369 44.27 11.58 1.92
CA PHE A 369 45.50 11.00 2.49
C PHE A 369 46.01 9.85 1.63
#